data_865fbce829e3e66b1d889dab5d06ca08
#
_entry.id   865fbce829e3e66b1d889dab5d06ca08
#
_cell.length_a   1.000
_cell.length_b   1.000
_cell.length_c   1.000
_cell.angle_alpha   90.00
_cell.angle_beta   90.00
_cell.angle_gamma   90.00
#
_symmetry.space_group_name_H-M   'P 1'
#
loop_
_entity.id
_entity.type
_entity.pdbx_description
1 polymer ?
#
loop_
_entity_poly.entity_id
_entity_poly.type
_entity_poly.pdbx_seq_one_letter_code
_entity_poly.pdbx_strand_id
1 'polypeptide(L)'
;MLSSTACGAAQISSNATSEERNIKTELATKENQITGITELSESETDSTHTGTETLVVYFSATGHTKAVAEKIADVTGADLYEIVPADPYCEADLDYNDDQCRANIEMNDPNVRPEIAGEPISLDAYSTIYLGYPIWWGDAPRIMSTFVESYDFSNQTIIPFCTSGSSKIDKSESNLKTQSGGGNWLAGSRLDADSSEEEIQSW
;
A
#
# COMPACT_ATOMS: atom_id res chain seq x y z
N MET A 1 -13.83 -33.03 19.85
CA MET A 1 -12.73 -32.31 20.52
C MET A 1 -12.20 -31.38 19.47
N LEU A 2 -12.58 -30.10 19.57
CA LEU A 2 -12.20 -29.06 18.61
C LEU A 2 -10.89 -28.43 19.13
N SER A 3 -9.80 -28.58 18.39
CA SER A 3 -8.53 -27.91 18.67
C SER A 3 -8.45 -26.67 17.79
N SER A 4 -8.76 -25.52 18.40
CA SER A 4 -8.57 -24.21 17.78
C SER A 4 -7.09 -23.81 17.97
N THR A 5 -6.31 -23.83 16.88
CA THR A 5 -4.94 -23.31 16.91
C THR A 5 -5.00 -21.84 16.57
N ALA A 6 -5.01 -20.99 17.59
CA ALA A 6 -4.86 -19.53 17.43
C ALA A 6 -3.41 -19.21 17.07
N CYS A 7 -3.18 -18.39 16.07
CA CYS A 7 -1.88 -17.76 15.77
C CYS A 7 -1.47 -16.92 16.99
N GLY A 8 -0.44 -17.37 17.73
CA GLY A 8 -0.02 -16.74 18.98
C GLY A 8 0.77 -15.45 18.72
N ALA A 9 0.26 -14.34 19.25
CA ALA A 9 0.99 -13.09 19.31
C ALA A 9 2.14 -13.20 20.34
N ALA A 10 3.35 -12.91 19.92
CA ALA A 10 4.52 -12.80 20.81
C ALA A 10 4.46 -11.51 21.61
N GLN A 11 4.26 -11.63 22.91
CA GLN A 11 4.34 -10.51 23.85
C GLN A 11 5.79 -10.19 24.19
N ILE A 12 6.24 -8.98 23.89
CA ILE A 12 7.50 -8.44 24.40
C ILE A 12 7.20 -7.62 25.66
N SER A 13 7.70 -8.09 26.78
CA SER A 13 7.62 -7.43 28.09
C SER A 13 8.60 -6.26 28.14
N SER A 14 8.11 -5.03 28.28
CA SER A 14 8.92 -3.84 28.57
C SER A 14 8.93 -3.55 30.04
N ASN A 15 10.10 -3.61 30.65
CA ASN A 15 10.34 -3.14 32.02
C ASN A 15 10.69 -1.66 31.96
N ALA A 16 9.87 -0.81 32.55
CA ALA A 16 10.13 0.61 32.71
C ALA A 16 10.69 0.87 34.10
N THR A 17 11.84 1.51 34.18
CA THR A 17 12.35 2.08 35.44
C THR A 17 12.42 3.60 35.28
N SER A 18 11.67 4.24 36.16
CA SER A 18 11.56 5.70 36.32
C SER A 18 12.83 6.30 36.94
N GLU A 19 13.31 7.41 36.38
CA GLU A 19 14.03 8.44 37.17
C GLU A 19 13.62 9.83 36.70
N GLU A 20 12.90 10.49 37.62
CA GLU A 20 12.66 11.95 37.62
C GLU A 20 13.95 12.70 37.93
N ARG A 21 14.24 13.78 37.20
CA ARG A 21 14.96 14.94 37.77
C ARG A 21 14.50 16.24 37.15
N ASN A 22 13.86 16.96 38.01
CA ASN A 22 13.48 18.36 38.04
C ASN A 22 14.69 19.30 37.99
N ILE A 23 14.75 20.29 37.11
CA ILE A 23 15.50 21.55 37.33
C ILE A 23 14.69 22.72 36.79
N LYS A 24 14.56 23.70 37.65
CA LYS A 24 13.70 24.88 37.66
C LYS A 24 14.50 26.10 37.17
N THR A 25 13.84 26.96 36.38
CA THR A 25 13.86 28.42 36.35
C THR A 25 15.18 29.19 36.09
N GLU A 26 15.19 30.08 35.08
CA GLU A 26 15.31 31.51 35.34
C GLU A 26 14.94 32.36 34.11
N LEU A 27 14.20 33.44 34.38
CA LEU A 27 13.83 34.57 33.54
C LEU A 27 15.01 35.51 33.28
N ALA A 28 15.11 36.10 32.07
CA ALA A 28 15.60 37.45 31.93
C ALA A 28 15.06 38.15 30.68
N THR A 29 14.27 39.16 30.91
CA THR A 29 13.70 40.16 30.01
C THR A 29 14.78 41.06 29.42
N LYS A 30 14.69 41.44 28.14
CA LYS A 30 15.06 42.78 27.67
C LYS A 30 14.27 43.13 26.41
N GLU A 31 13.44 44.16 26.55
CA GLU A 31 12.89 44.97 25.45
C GLU A 31 14.02 45.74 24.73
N ASN A 32 13.88 45.89 23.43
CA ASN A 32 14.10 47.18 22.80
C ASN A 32 13.39 47.29 21.44
N GLN A 33 12.62 48.35 21.28
CA GLN A 33 11.92 48.78 20.08
C GLN A 33 12.92 49.20 19.00
N ILE A 34 12.51 49.08 17.71
CA ILE A 34 12.47 50.15 16.72
C ILE A 34 11.73 49.69 15.46
N THR A 35 10.87 50.58 15.02
CA THR A 35 10.02 50.63 13.82
C THR A 35 10.74 50.42 12.49
N GLY A 36 10.07 49.75 11.54
CA GLY A 36 10.42 49.77 10.14
C GLY A 36 9.41 48.98 9.31
N ILE A 37 8.45 49.69 8.72
CA ILE A 37 7.44 49.18 7.78
C ILE A 37 8.14 48.81 6.48
N THR A 38 7.97 47.61 5.99
CA THR A 38 8.00 47.30 4.55
C THR A 38 7.18 46.02 4.33
N GLU A 39 6.09 46.19 3.62
CA GLU A 39 5.34 45.06 3.02
C GLU A 39 6.26 44.26 2.12
N LEU A 40 6.36 43.00 2.35
CA LEU A 40 6.89 42.05 1.38
C LEU A 40 6.04 40.77 1.47
N SER A 41 5.15 40.64 0.47
CA SER A 41 4.84 39.44 -0.25
C SER A 41 4.90 38.17 0.58
N GLU A 42 3.74 37.63 0.88
CA GLU A 42 3.55 36.22 1.13
C GLU A 42 4.17 35.43 -0.04
N SER A 43 5.38 34.93 0.15
CA SER A 43 5.87 33.86 -0.70
C SER A 43 5.20 32.60 -0.19
N GLU A 44 4.19 32.16 -0.91
CA GLU A 44 3.80 30.78 -0.90
C GLU A 44 5.08 29.94 -1.01
N THR A 45 5.46 29.27 0.06
CA THR A 45 6.46 28.21 -0.02
C THR A 45 5.77 27.08 -0.78
N ASP A 46 5.89 27.17 -2.10
CA ASP A 46 5.78 26.01 -2.97
C ASP A 46 6.73 24.95 -2.39
N SER A 47 6.16 24.04 -1.63
CA SER A 47 6.81 22.81 -1.23
C SER A 47 6.98 22.00 -2.51
N THR A 48 8.08 22.27 -3.22
CA THR A 48 8.49 21.40 -4.33
C THR A 48 8.68 20.02 -3.74
N HIS A 49 7.63 19.20 -3.88
CA HIS A 49 7.70 17.78 -3.67
C HIS A 49 8.74 17.27 -4.67
N THR A 50 9.95 16.96 -4.20
CA THR A 50 11.01 16.36 -5.01
C THR A 50 10.81 14.85 -5.16
N GLY A 51 9.60 14.37 -4.89
CA GLY A 51 9.18 12.99 -5.07
C GLY A 51 8.82 12.68 -6.53
N THR A 52 8.82 11.43 -6.86
CA THR A 52 8.32 10.95 -8.15
C THR A 52 6.80 11.11 -8.22
N GLU A 53 6.26 11.40 -9.43
CA GLU A 53 4.81 11.40 -9.67
C GLU A 53 4.25 9.97 -9.87
N THR A 54 5.06 8.96 -9.62
CA THR A 54 4.74 7.55 -9.84
C THR A 54 4.80 6.79 -8.53
N LEU A 55 3.78 5.97 -8.29
CA LEU A 55 3.66 5.11 -7.11
C LEU A 55 3.46 3.66 -7.55
N VAL A 56 4.14 2.73 -6.91
CA VAL A 56 3.84 1.30 -7.00
C VAL A 56 3.11 0.88 -5.74
N VAL A 57 1.83 0.58 -5.87
CA VAL A 57 0.99 0.02 -4.81
C VAL A 57 0.90 -1.48 -5.00
N TYR A 58 1.12 -2.27 -3.97
CA TYR A 58 1.02 -3.73 -4.13
C TYR A 58 0.56 -4.43 -2.85
N PHE A 59 -0.07 -5.59 -3.04
CA PHE A 59 -0.29 -6.60 -2.02
C PHE A 59 0.50 -7.85 -2.35
N SER A 60 1.16 -8.45 -1.35
CA SER A 60 1.93 -9.68 -1.53
C SER A 60 1.88 -10.56 -0.28
N ALA A 61 1.26 -11.75 -0.38
CA ALA A 61 1.18 -12.69 0.74
C ALA A 61 2.44 -13.58 0.86
N THR A 62 3.12 -13.87 -0.26
CA THR A 62 4.24 -14.82 -0.33
C THR A 62 5.53 -14.21 -0.89
N GLY A 63 5.57 -12.89 -1.10
CA GLY A 63 6.74 -12.17 -1.57
C GLY A 63 6.89 -12.08 -3.10
N HIS A 64 6.17 -12.86 -3.91
CA HIS A 64 6.32 -12.86 -5.37
C HIS A 64 5.91 -11.51 -5.99
N THR A 65 4.75 -10.98 -5.63
CA THR A 65 4.29 -9.67 -6.12
C THR A 65 5.19 -8.54 -5.63
N LYS A 66 5.68 -8.63 -4.38
CA LYS A 66 6.65 -7.70 -3.82
C LYS A 66 7.91 -7.61 -4.66
N ALA A 67 8.49 -8.76 -5.04
CA ALA A 67 9.70 -8.79 -5.87
C ALA A 67 9.51 -8.11 -7.24
N VAL A 68 8.33 -8.24 -7.84
CA VAL A 68 7.99 -7.51 -9.08
C VAL A 68 7.80 -6.02 -8.81
N ALA A 69 7.10 -5.65 -7.74
CA ALA A 69 6.85 -4.26 -7.36
C ALA A 69 8.16 -3.49 -7.13
N GLU A 70 9.11 -4.10 -6.41
CA GLU A 70 10.44 -3.52 -6.18
C GLU A 70 11.20 -3.29 -7.48
N LYS A 71 11.17 -4.23 -8.43
CA LYS A 71 11.79 -4.05 -9.75
C LYS A 71 11.12 -2.94 -10.56
N ILE A 72 9.78 -2.84 -10.54
CA ILE A 72 9.07 -1.74 -11.22
C ILE A 72 9.49 -0.40 -10.60
N ALA A 73 9.58 -0.31 -9.28
CA ALA A 73 10.01 0.90 -8.60
C ALA A 73 11.45 1.28 -8.95
N ASP A 74 12.37 0.31 -9.00
CA ASP A 74 13.78 0.54 -9.38
C ASP A 74 13.89 1.06 -10.82
N VAL A 75 13.13 0.48 -11.76
CA VAL A 75 13.15 0.86 -13.18
C VAL A 75 12.51 2.22 -13.43
N THR A 76 11.43 2.55 -12.71
CA THR A 76 10.65 3.77 -12.93
C THR A 76 11.07 4.92 -12.00
N GLY A 77 11.82 4.64 -10.94
CA GLY A 77 12.10 5.58 -9.86
C GLY A 77 10.88 5.88 -8.99
N ALA A 78 9.88 5.00 -8.98
CA ALA A 78 8.62 5.18 -8.27
C ALA A 78 8.77 4.97 -6.76
N ASP A 79 7.90 5.64 -5.99
CA ASP A 79 7.71 5.31 -4.58
C ASP A 79 6.99 3.96 -4.44
N LEU A 80 7.18 3.28 -3.30
CA LEU A 80 6.55 1.99 -2.99
C LEU A 80 5.55 2.13 -1.84
N TYR A 81 4.39 1.51 -1.99
CA TYR A 81 3.40 1.36 -0.93
C TYR A 81 2.90 -0.09 -0.86
N GLU A 82 3.17 -0.77 0.24
CA GLU A 82 2.66 -2.12 0.51
C GLU A 82 1.30 -2.06 1.19
N ILE A 83 0.30 -2.70 0.60
CA ILE A 83 -0.99 -2.94 1.25
C ILE A 83 -0.79 -4.05 2.28
N VAL A 84 -0.79 -3.69 3.57
CA VAL A 84 -0.59 -4.63 4.67
C VAL A 84 -1.96 -4.94 5.29
N PRO A 85 -2.38 -6.22 5.34
CA PRO A 85 -3.60 -6.59 6.05
C PRO A 85 -3.49 -6.30 7.54
N ALA A 86 -4.57 -5.78 8.16
CA ALA A 86 -4.62 -5.57 9.62
C ALA A 86 -4.47 -6.89 10.39
N ASP A 87 -4.96 -7.99 9.80
CA ASP A 87 -4.72 -9.36 10.25
C ASP A 87 -3.88 -10.07 9.18
N PRO A 88 -2.55 -10.21 9.36
CA PRO A 88 -1.66 -10.81 8.36
C PRO A 88 -2.01 -12.27 8.05
N TYR A 89 -1.90 -12.66 6.78
CA TYR A 89 -2.10 -14.05 6.38
C TYR A 89 -0.96 -14.93 6.88
N CYS A 90 -1.30 -16.01 7.57
CA CYS A 90 -0.35 -17.07 7.91
C CYS A 90 -0.38 -18.19 6.85
N GLU A 91 0.52 -19.16 6.96
CA GLU A 91 0.61 -20.28 6.02
C GLU A 91 -0.71 -21.09 5.95
N ALA A 92 -1.38 -21.29 7.09
CA ALA A 92 -2.65 -21.99 7.14
C ALA A 92 -3.80 -21.23 6.44
N ASP A 93 -3.74 -19.90 6.41
CA ASP A 93 -4.71 -19.07 5.70
C ASP A 93 -4.59 -19.19 4.18
N LEU A 94 -3.45 -19.67 3.69
CA LEU A 94 -3.11 -19.79 2.28
C LEU A 94 -3.08 -21.25 1.79
N ASP A 95 -3.51 -22.22 2.60
CA ASP A 95 -3.61 -23.61 2.17
C ASP A 95 -4.82 -23.82 1.25
N TYR A 96 -4.59 -23.67 -0.03
CA TYR A 96 -5.63 -23.81 -1.07
C TYR A 96 -6.30 -25.19 -1.16
N ASN A 97 -5.77 -26.20 -0.46
CA ASN A 97 -6.39 -27.52 -0.37
C ASN A 97 -7.40 -27.62 0.78
N ASP A 98 -7.41 -26.65 1.67
CA ASP A 98 -8.40 -26.54 2.75
C ASP A 98 -9.50 -25.54 2.35
N ASP A 99 -10.70 -26.04 2.06
CA ASP A 99 -11.86 -25.22 1.72
C ASP A 99 -12.25 -24.24 2.84
N GLN A 100 -11.75 -24.45 4.05
CA GLN A 100 -11.97 -23.58 5.20
C GLN A 100 -10.82 -22.60 5.47
N CYS A 101 -9.77 -22.61 4.67
CA CYS A 101 -8.72 -21.60 4.82
C CYS A 101 -9.27 -20.19 4.52
N ARG A 102 -8.68 -19.19 5.16
CA ARG A 102 -9.14 -17.80 5.06
C ARG A 102 -9.19 -17.29 3.63
N ALA A 103 -8.18 -17.56 2.84
CA ALA A 103 -8.13 -17.13 1.44
C ALA A 103 -9.30 -17.74 0.62
N ASN A 104 -9.64 -19.04 0.83
CA ASN A 104 -10.79 -19.69 0.20
C ASN A 104 -12.12 -19.03 0.62
N ILE A 105 -12.30 -18.79 1.92
CA ILE A 105 -13.51 -18.16 2.46
C ILE A 105 -13.69 -16.75 1.87
N GLU A 106 -12.63 -15.92 1.90
CA GLU A 106 -12.67 -14.56 1.37
C GLU A 106 -12.96 -14.53 -0.13
N MET A 107 -12.33 -15.41 -0.91
CA MET A 107 -12.54 -15.43 -2.36
C MET A 107 -13.94 -15.93 -2.76
N ASN A 108 -14.57 -16.76 -1.95
CA ASN A 108 -15.94 -17.25 -2.17
C ASN A 108 -17.02 -16.19 -1.84
N ASP A 109 -16.71 -15.16 -1.07
CA ASP A 109 -17.63 -14.05 -0.79
C ASP A 109 -17.15 -12.77 -1.46
N PRO A 110 -17.84 -12.25 -2.49
CA PRO A 110 -17.48 -11.03 -3.19
C PRO A 110 -17.62 -9.76 -2.33
N ASN A 111 -18.30 -9.83 -1.19
CA ASN A 111 -18.56 -8.70 -0.32
C ASN A 111 -17.55 -8.55 0.82
N VAL A 112 -16.68 -9.53 1.02
CA VAL A 112 -15.63 -9.44 2.05
C VAL A 112 -14.66 -8.31 1.71
N ARG A 113 -14.31 -7.52 2.73
CA ARG A 113 -13.36 -6.42 2.64
C ARG A 113 -12.37 -6.52 3.81
N PRO A 114 -11.27 -7.29 3.65
CA PRO A 114 -10.24 -7.36 4.68
C PRO A 114 -9.71 -5.95 5.00
N GLU A 115 -9.53 -5.66 6.28
CA GLU A 115 -9.04 -4.37 6.76
C GLU A 115 -7.56 -4.19 6.40
N ILE A 116 -7.19 -2.97 6.00
CA ILE A 116 -5.81 -2.57 5.72
C ILE A 116 -5.23 -1.89 6.95
N ALA A 117 -4.03 -2.30 7.36
CA ALA A 117 -3.32 -1.72 8.50
C ALA A 117 -2.71 -0.35 8.16
N GLY A 118 -2.54 0.47 9.19
CA GLY A 118 -1.85 1.76 9.09
C GLY A 118 -2.77 2.90 8.67
N GLU A 119 -2.15 4.07 8.49
CA GLU A 119 -2.86 5.27 8.03
C GLU A 119 -3.00 5.24 6.51
N PRO A 120 -4.12 5.75 5.96
CA PRO A 120 -4.29 5.87 4.52
C PRO A 120 -3.19 6.74 3.90
N ILE A 121 -2.66 6.31 2.74
CA ILE A 121 -1.73 7.12 1.96
C ILE A 121 -2.49 8.19 1.17
N SER A 122 -1.92 9.41 1.00
CA SER A 122 -2.44 10.38 0.03
C SER A 122 -1.97 10.01 -1.38
N LEU A 123 -2.89 10.02 -2.34
CA LEU A 123 -2.60 9.80 -3.76
C LEU A 123 -2.43 11.11 -4.54
N ASP A 124 -2.60 12.28 -3.92
CA ASP A 124 -2.64 13.59 -4.59
C ASP A 124 -1.33 13.95 -5.33
N ALA A 125 -0.21 13.44 -4.84
CA ALA A 125 1.10 13.68 -5.43
C ALA A 125 1.42 12.78 -6.63
N TYR A 126 0.60 11.76 -6.90
CA TYR A 126 0.89 10.74 -7.90
C TYR A 126 -0.07 10.84 -9.08
N SER A 127 0.47 10.94 -10.29
CA SER A 127 -0.29 10.91 -11.54
C SER A 127 -0.38 9.49 -12.13
N THR A 128 0.59 8.63 -11.79
CA THR A 128 0.66 7.25 -12.27
C THR A 128 0.78 6.27 -11.11
N ILE A 129 -0.05 5.25 -11.12
CA ILE A 129 -0.08 4.20 -10.09
C ILE A 129 0.05 2.83 -10.76
N TYR A 130 1.14 2.13 -10.48
CA TYR A 130 1.24 0.70 -10.74
C TYR A 130 0.54 -0.04 -9.62
N LEU A 131 -0.42 -0.91 -9.96
CA LEU A 131 -1.24 -1.63 -8.98
C LEU A 131 -1.00 -3.14 -9.07
N GLY A 132 -0.28 -3.70 -8.07
CA GLY A 132 0.21 -5.07 -8.07
C GLY A 132 -0.50 -6.00 -7.11
N TYR A 133 -0.82 -7.23 -7.56
CA TYR A 133 -1.46 -8.24 -6.72
C TYR A 133 -1.24 -9.66 -7.24
N PRO A 134 -1.29 -10.68 -6.36
CA PRO A 134 -1.33 -12.08 -6.80
C PRO A 134 -2.73 -12.42 -7.32
N ILE A 135 -2.84 -13.40 -8.22
CA ILE A 135 -4.15 -13.95 -8.60
C ILE A 135 -4.52 -15.11 -7.68
N TRP A 136 -5.66 -14.97 -7.00
CA TRP A 136 -6.31 -16.02 -6.21
C TRP A 136 -7.61 -16.45 -6.88
N TRP A 137 -7.75 -17.73 -7.22
CA TRP A 137 -8.95 -18.29 -7.93
C TRP A 137 -9.36 -17.49 -9.18
N GLY A 138 -8.36 -17.01 -9.93
CA GLY A 138 -8.60 -16.27 -11.18
C GLY A 138 -9.09 -14.83 -10.97
N ASP A 139 -8.95 -14.28 -9.76
CA ASP A 139 -9.34 -12.90 -9.43
C ASP A 139 -8.31 -12.24 -8.49
N ALA A 140 -8.47 -10.94 -8.23
CA ALA A 140 -7.67 -10.24 -7.23
C ALA A 140 -8.13 -10.61 -5.81
N PRO A 141 -7.21 -10.69 -4.82
CA PRO A 141 -7.57 -10.87 -3.41
C PRO A 141 -8.50 -9.75 -2.93
N ARG A 142 -9.43 -10.07 -2.03
CA ARG A 142 -10.46 -9.11 -1.57
C ARG A 142 -9.91 -7.85 -0.91
N ILE A 143 -8.71 -7.89 -0.37
CA ILE A 143 -8.03 -6.71 0.16
C ILE A 143 -7.75 -5.65 -0.93
N MET A 144 -7.58 -6.07 -2.19
CA MET A 144 -7.46 -5.16 -3.32
C MET A 144 -8.76 -4.41 -3.58
N SER A 145 -9.91 -5.06 -3.40
CA SER A 145 -11.22 -4.41 -3.44
C SER A 145 -11.33 -3.35 -2.34
N THR A 146 -10.91 -3.68 -1.10
CA THR A 146 -10.85 -2.71 0.00
C THR A 146 -10.05 -1.47 -0.40
N PHE A 147 -8.87 -1.67 -0.99
CA PHE A 147 -8.01 -0.56 -1.40
C PHE A 147 -8.65 0.30 -2.48
N VAL A 148 -9.09 -0.29 -3.60
CA VAL A 148 -9.60 0.52 -4.73
C VAL A 148 -10.93 1.21 -4.42
N GLU A 149 -11.73 0.70 -3.48
CA GLU A 149 -12.96 1.35 -3.03
C GLU A 149 -12.72 2.47 -2.01
N SER A 150 -11.51 2.53 -1.41
CA SER A 150 -11.18 3.52 -0.38
C SER A 150 -10.62 4.83 -0.93
N TYR A 151 -10.30 4.91 -2.23
CA TYR A 151 -9.68 6.07 -2.85
C TYR A 151 -10.43 6.56 -4.08
N ASP A 152 -10.31 7.85 -4.37
CA ASP A 152 -10.75 8.45 -5.63
C ASP A 152 -9.56 8.48 -6.61
N PHE A 153 -9.68 7.74 -7.71
CA PHE A 153 -8.66 7.63 -8.75
C PHE A 153 -8.94 8.54 -9.97
N SER A 154 -9.85 9.49 -9.87
CA SER A 154 -10.32 10.31 -11.02
C SER A 154 -9.19 11.03 -11.76
N ASN A 155 -8.09 11.34 -11.08
CA ASN A 155 -6.95 12.06 -11.64
C ASN A 155 -5.72 11.16 -11.94
N GLN A 156 -5.80 9.85 -11.68
CA GLN A 156 -4.68 8.92 -11.83
C GLN A 156 -4.81 8.06 -13.07
N THR A 157 -3.66 7.70 -13.63
CA THR A 157 -3.51 6.59 -14.58
C THR A 157 -3.09 5.35 -13.79
N ILE A 158 -3.87 4.27 -13.91
CA ILE A 158 -3.63 3.01 -13.22
C ILE A 158 -3.11 1.98 -14.22
N ILE A 159 -1.98 1.35 -13.89
CA ILE A 159 -1.32 0.31 -14.67
C ILE A 159 -1.28 -0.96 -13.81
N PRO A 160 -2.25 -1.87 -13.95
CA PRO A 160 -2.31 -3.07 -13.12
C PRO A 160 -1.28 -4.11 -13.54
N PHE A 161 -0.69 -4.80 -12.57
CA PHE A 161 0.09 -5.99 -12.83
C PHE A 161 -0.26 -7.10 -11.84
N CYS A 162 -0.08 -8.34 -12.25
CA CYS A 162 -0.33 -9.46 -11.37
C CYS A 162 0.78 -10.50 -11.43
N THR A 163 0.92 -11.26 -10.34
CA THR A 163 1.70 -12.50 -10.32
C THR A 163 0.76 -13.69 -10.27
N SER A 164 1.04 -14.72 -11.05
CA SER A 164 0.21 -15.92 -11.13
C SER A 164 0.96 -17.07 -11.77
N GLY A 165 0.69 -18.31 -11.34
CA GLY A 165 1.24 -19.49 -11.99
C GLY A 165 0.78 -19.68 -13.44
N SER A 166 -0.47 -19.28 -13.77
CA SER A 166 -1.03 -19.47 -15.12
C SER A 166 -2.19 -18.53 -15.47
N SER A 167 -2.86 -17.95 -14.49
CA SER A 167 -4.03 -17.10 -14.72
C SER A 167 -3.62 -15.77 -15.36
N LYS A 168 -4.48 -15.29 -16.28
CA LYS A 168 -4.34 -13.97 -16.86
C LYS A 168 -4.93 -12.89 -15.95
N ILE A 169 -4.58 -11.63 -16.21
CA ILE A 169 -5.01 -10.47 -15.44
C ILE A 169 -6.43 -9.99 -15.79
N ASP A 170 -6.89 -10.22 -17.00
CA ASP A 170 -8.06 -9.59 -17.63
C ASP A 170 -9.30 -9.50 -16.72
N LYS A 171 -9.65 -10.61 -16.04
CA LYS A 171 -10.83 -10.66 -15.18
C LYS A 171 -10.66 -9.79 -13.94
N SER A 172 -9.53 -9.93 -13.24
CA SER A 172 -9.25 -9.20 -12.01
C SER A 172 -9.09 -7.70 -12.25
N GLU A 173 -8.42 -7.31 -13.35
CA GLU A 173 -8.32 -5.93 -13.80
C GLU A 173 -9.71 -5.32 -14.03
N SER A 174 -10.58 -6.00 -14.79
CA SER A 174 -11.94 -5.55 -15.08
C SER A 174 -12.77 -5.37 -13.81
N ASN A 175 -12.63 -6.28 -12.84
CA ASN A 175 -13.33 -6.21 -11.56
C ASN A 175 -12.85 -5.01 -10.72
N LEU A 176 -11.54 -4.84 -10.56
CA LEU A 176 -10.97 -3.74 -9.79
C LEU A 176 -11.28 -2.38 -10.43
N LYS A 177 -11.20 -2.27 -11.76
CA LYS A 177 -11.59 -1.08 -12.50
C LYS A 177 -13.04 -0.69 -12.25
N THR A 178 -13.95 -1.68 -12.20
CA THR A 178 -15.36 -1.42 -11.91
C THR A 178 -15.56 -0.95 -10.46
N GLN A 179 -14.83 -1.54 -9.52
CA GLN A 179 -14.92 -1.22 -8.09
C GLN A 179 -14.29 0.14 -7.75
N SER A 180 -13.22 0.55 -8.42
CA SER A 180 -12.56 1.85 -8.17
C SER A 180 -13.44 3.06 -8.51
N GLY A 181 -14.45 2.88 -9.35
CA GLY A 181 -15.38 3.95 -9.75
C GLY A 181 -14.76 5.07 -10.59
N GLY A 182 -13.44 5.04 -10.88
CA GLY A 182 -12.75 6.11 -11.61
C GLY A 182 -11.35 5.73 -12.05
N GLY A 183 -10.62 6.71 -12.62
CA GLY A 183 -9.26 6.57 -13.09
C GLY A 183 -9.14 6.16 -14.57
N ASN A 184 -7.97 6.45 -15.14
CA ASN A 184 -7.61 6.03 -16.49
C ASN A 184 -6.87 4.69 -16.41
N TRP A 185 -7.58 3.57 -16.54
CA TRP A 185 -6.99 2.23 -16.48
C TRP A 185 -6.40 1.83 -17.83
N LEU A 186 -5.09 1.58 -17.85
CA LEU A 186 -4.39 1.00 -18.98
C LEU A 186 -4.44 -0.54 -18.90
N ALA A 187 -4.09 -1.20 -20.00
CA ALA A 187 -4.03 -2.66 -20.01
C ALA A 187 -2.93 -3.18 -19.08
N GLY A 188 -3.30 -4.13 -18.23
CA GLY A 188 -2.38 -4.73 -17.29
C GLY A 188 -1.59 -5.90 -17.86
N SER A 189 -0.60 -6.36 -17.10
CA SER A 189 0.24 -7.51 -17.45
C SER A 189 0.39 -8.51 -16.31
N ARG A 190 0.55 -9.79 -16.70
CA ARG A 190 1.07 -10.79 -15.77
C ARG A 190 2.59 -10.79 -15.87
N LEU A 191 3.23 -10.55 -14.74
CA LEU A 191 4.68 -10.59 -14.59
C LEU A 191 5.07 -11.72 -13.61
N ASP A 192 6.22 -12.30 -13.82
CA ASP A 192 6.76 -13.32 -12.93
C ASP A 192 7.83 -12.69 -12.01
N ALA A 193 8.07 -13.28 -10.84
CA ALA A 193 9.04 -12.74 -9.87
C ALA A 193 10.47 -12.68 -10.43
N ASP A 194 10.77 -13.46 -11.47
CA ASP A 194 12.02 -13.50 -12.21
C ASP A 194 11.99 -12.72 -13.54
N SER A 195 10.89 -12.01 -13.86
CA SER A 195 10.85 -11.10 -15.02
C SER A 195 12.03 -10.14 -15.02
N SER A 196 12.64 -9.97 -16.19
CA SER A 196 13.79 -9.09 -16.37
C SER A 196 13.38 -7.61 -16.37
N GLU A 197 14.33 -6.73 -16.08
CA GLU A 197 14.09 -5.28 -16.17
C GLU A 197 13.69 -4.88 -17.61
N GLU A 198 14.25 -5.53 -18.64
CA GLU A 198 13.88 -5.25 -20.03
C GLU A 198 12.43 -5.63 -20.34
N GLU A 199 11.92 -6.74 -19.77
CA GLU A 199 10.50 -7.10 -19.89
C GLU A 199 9.61 -6.06 -19.21
N ILE A 200 9.99 -5.59 -18.03
CA ILE A 200 9.25 -4.56 -17.28
C ILE A 200 9.27 -3.22 -18.03
N GLN A 201 10.42 -2.83 -18.61
CA GLN A 201 10.55 -1.59 -19.38
C GLN A 201 9.78 -1.62 -20.71
N SER A 202 9.56 -2.79 -21.29
CA SER A 202 8.85 -2.97 -22.55
C SER A 202 7.34 -3.04 -22.42
N TRP A 203 6.87 -3.13 -21.21
CA TRP A 203 5.45 -3.19 -20.81
C TRP A 203 4.88 -1.81 -20.40
#